data_5b9273e69b01784a617644aa6d3839bd
#
_entry.id   5b9273e69b01784a617644aa6d3839bd
#
_cell.length_a   1.000
_cell.length_b   1.000
_cell.length_c   1.000
_cell.angle_alpha   90.00
_cell.angle_beta   90.00
_cell.angle_gamma   90.00
#
_symmetry.space_group_name_H-M   'P 1'
#
loop_
_entity.id
_entity.type
_entity.pdbx_description
1 polymer ?
#
loop_
_entity_poly.entity_id
_entity_poly.type
_entity_poly.pdbx_seq_one_letter_code
_entity_poly.pdbx_strand_id
1 'polypeptide(L)'
;MPDNTQPVPPIFEPEISAEVVVAAGLAKRPRREYWVGSPTVAAIIGQKFIPGLLDIYLGKTGYKSQQIQNEPRDPKAPNNLYEYVPGIHSARGKFDDRSKRTSAEVYVSLHREWFALSALALVGIGATLFASRRRG
;
A
#
# COMPACT_ATOMS: atom_id res chain seq x y z
N MET A 1 -14.75 14.28 14.64
CA MET A 1 -14.72 12.81 14.73
C MET A 1 -14.92 12.43 16.18
N PRO A 2 -15.91 11.57 16.50
CA PRO A 2 -16.18 11.20 17.88
C PRO A 2 -15.13 10.27 18.48
N ASP A 3 -14.48 9.45 17.66
CA ASP A 3 -13.50 8.47 18.11
C ASP A 3 -12.06 8.84 17.71
N ASN A 4 -11.08 8.19 18.34
CA ASN A 4 -9.67 8.36 18.01
C ASN A 4 -9.39 7.94 16.57
N THR A 5 -8.50 8.65 15.93
CA THR A 5 -8.11 8.39 14.54
C THR A 5 -7.12 7.23 14.41
N GLN A 6 -7.22 6.50 13.30
CA GLN A 6 -6.25 5.47 12.90
C GLN A 6 -5.95 5.56 11.41
N PRO A 7 -4.77 5.05 10.98
CA PRO A 7 -4.51 4.79 9.57
C PRO A 7 -5.51 3.77 9.02
N VAL A 8 -5.91 3.93 7.75
CA VAL A 8 -6.80 2.97 7.09
C VAL A 8 -6.09 1.61 6.97
N PRO A 9 -6.67 0.52 7.50
CA PRO A 9 -6.07 -0.81 7.38
C PRO A 9 -6.01 -1.32 5.91
N PRO A 10 -5.04 -2.14 5.57
CA PRO A 10 -3.92 -2.64 6.38
C PRO A 10 -2.87 -1.56 6.63
N ILE A 11 -2.43 -1.46 7.90
CA ILE A 11 -1.40 -0.51 8.33
C ILE A 11 -0.03 -1.10 7.96
N PHE A 12 0.84 -0.30 7.37
CA PHE A 12 2.20 -0.70 7.02
C PHE A 12 3.20 0.11 7.83
N GLU A 13 4.33 -0.51 8.16
CA GLU A 13 5.45 0.20 8.77
C GLU A 13 6.03 1.24 7.81
N PRO A 14 6.50 2.40 8.32
CA PRO A 14 7.05 3.48 7.50
C PRO A 14 8.28 3.07 6.70
N GLU A 15 8.99 2.04 7.14
CA GLU A 15 10.16 1.47 6.46
C GLU A 15 9.84 0.97 5.05
N ILE A 16 8.63 0.46 4.83
CA ILE A 16 8.20 -0.01 3.49
C ILE A 16 8.19 1.15 2.50
N SER A 17 7.67 2.30 2.91
CA SER A 17 7.69 3.49 2.06
C SER A 17 9.11 4.05 1.89
N ALA A 18 9.91 4.03 2.95
CA ALA A 18 11.31 4.46 2.92
C ALA A 18 12.15 3.60 1.97
N GLU A 19 11.97 2.28 1.97
CA GLU A 19 12.63 1.37 1.03
C GLU A 19 12.35 1.75 -0.43
N VAL A 20 11.09 2.04 -0.75
CA VAL A 20 10.70 2.45 -2.11
C VAL A 20 11.32 3.79 -2.50
N VAL A 21 11.37 4.76 -1.58
CA VAL A 21 12.02 6.05 -1.83
C VAL A 21 13.52 5.88 -2.11
N VAL A 22 14.20 5.08 -1.29
CA VAL A 22 15.63 4.77 -1.49
C VAL A 22 15.85 4.05 -2.82
N ALA A 23 15.05 3.03 -3.12
CA ALA A 23 15.15 2.31 -4.38
C ALA A 23 14.92 3.21 -5.60
N ALA A 24 13.96 4.15 -5.51
CA ALA A 24 13.71 5.12 -6.56
C ALA A 24 14.89 6.08 -6.75
N GLY A 25 15.49 6.55 -5.66
CA GLY A 25 16.65 7.46 -5.69
C GLY A 25 17.92 6.81 -6.24
N LEU A 26 18.09 5.51 -6.02
CA LEU A 26 19.26 4.74 -6.52
C LEU A 26 19.07 4.17 -7.93
N ALA A 27 17.86 4.20 -8.47
CA ALA A 27 17.57 3.63 -9.78
C ALA A 27 18.21 4.45 -10.90
N LYS A 28 18.94 3.80 -11.82
CA LYS A 28 19.50 4.44 -13.03
C LYS A 28 18.41 5.04 -13.93
N ARG A 29 17.22 4.43 -13.93
CA ARG A 29 16.03 4.87 -14.67
C ARG A 29 14.83 4.79 -13.74
N PRO A 30 14.60 5.81 -12.89
CA PRO A 30 13.48 5.80 -11.97
C PRO A 30 12.16 5.82 -12.74
N ARG A 31 11.15 5.18 -12.17
CA ARG A 31 9.79 5.23 -12.69
C ARG A 31 9.15 6.58 -12.34
N ARG A 32 8.14 6.94 -13.09
CA ARG A 32 7.31 8.11 -12.79
C ARG A 32 6.51 7.93 -11.49
N GLU A 33 6.07 6.69 -11.21
CA GLU A 33 5.20 6.37 -10.08
C GLU A 33 5.62 5.06 -9.42
N TYR A 34 5.52 5.03 -8.10
CA TYR A 34 5.67 3.86 -7.26
C TYR A 34 4.44 3.75 -6.36
N TRP A 35 3.69 2.68 -6.51
CA TRP A 35 2.50 2.44 -5.71
C TRP A 35 2.88 1.61 -4.49
N VAL A 36 2.60 2.14 -3.31
CA VAL A 36 2.97 1.53 -2.04
C VAL A 36 1.72 1.19 -1.24
N GLY A 37 1.61 -0.07 -0.87
CA GLY A 37 0.48 -0.59 -0.11
C GLY A 37 -0.68 -1.07 -0.98
N SER A 38 -1.21 -2.25 -0.65
CA SER A 38 -2.33 -2.86 -1.37
C SER A 38 -3.58 -1.97 -1.48
N PRO A 39 -3.95 -1.15 -0.47
CA PRO A 39 -5.07 -0.23 -0.61
C PRO A 39 -4.86 0.83 -1.70
N THR A 40 -3.62 1.34 -1.83
CA THR A 40 -3.26 2.30 -2.88
C THR A 40 -3.43 1.68 -4.27
N VAL A 41 -2.92 0.46 -4.46
CA VAL A 41 -3.07 -0.27 -5.74
C VAL A 41 -4.54 -0.50 -6.05
N ALA A 42 -5.31 -0.99 -5.08
CA ALA A 42 -6.74 -1.24 -5.26
C ALA A 42 -7.52 0.05 -5.58
N ALA A 43 -7.22 1.16 -4.90
CA ALA A 43 -7.87 2.44 -5.16
C ALA A 43 -7.55 2.98 -6.56
N ILE A 44 -6.29 2.92 -7.00
CA ILE A 44 -5.88 3.39 -8.34
C ILE A 44 -6.55 2.55 -9.43
N ILE A 45 -6.56 1.23 -9.28
CA ILE A 45 -7.19 0.32 -10.25
C ILE A 45 -8.71 0.52 -10.24
N GLY A 46 -9.33 0.55 -9.04
CA GLY A 46 -10.75 0.77 -8.89
C GLY A 46 -11.21 2.09 -9.53
N GLN A 47 -10.46 3.16 -9.31
CA GLN A 47 -10.75 4.47 -9.91
C GLN A 47 -10.69 4.46 -11.43
N LYS A 48 -9.83 3.63 -12.03
CA LYS A 48 -9.73 3.53 -13.49
C LYS A 48 -10.89 2.77 -14.13
N PHE A 49 -11.40 1.72 -13.48
CA PHE A 49 -12.36 0.80 -14.08
C PHE A 49 -13.78 0.94 -13.56
N ILE A 50 -13.94 1.25 -12.28
CA ILE A 50 -15.24 1.29 -11.59
C ILE A 50 -15.37 2.50 -10.63
N PRO A 51 -15.12 3.74 -11.11
CA PRO A 51 -15.08 4.92 -10.22
C PRO A 51 -16.35 5.09 -9.39
N GLY A 52 -17.53 4.98 -10.01
CA GLY A 52 -18.80 5.18 -9.31
C GLY A 52 -19.07 4.15 -8.20
N LEU A 53 -18.65 2.89 -8.37
CA LEU A 53 -18.75 1.88 -7.31
C LEU A 53 -17.75 2.15 -6.18
N LEU A 54 -16.56 2.61 -6.52
CA LEU A 54 -15.54 2.99 -5.55
C LEU A 54 -16.02 4.18 -4.70
N ASP A 55 -16.64 5.19 -5.31
CA ASP A 55 -17.19 6.34 -4.61
C ASP A 55 -18.30 5.93 -3.62
N ILE A 56 -19.21 5.06 -4.03
CA ILE A 56 -20.26 4.52 -3.15
C ILE A 56 -19.64 3.75 -1.98
N TYR A 57 -18.63 2.92 -2.26
CA TYR A 57 -17.92 2.16 -1.23
C TYR A 57 -17.21 3.08 -0.23
N LEU A 58 -16.43 4.04 -0.72
CA LEU A 58 -15.70 4.99 0.12
C LEU A 58 -16.64 5.91 0.90
N GLY A 59 -17.76 6.33 0.31
CA GLY A 59 -18.78 7.11 1.00
C GLY A 59 -19.39 6.38 2.20
N LYS A 60 -19.52 5.05 2.12
CA LYS A 60 -20.06 4.22 3.22
C LYS A 60 -19.02 3.82 4.26
N THR A 61 -17.77 3.60 3.85
CA THR A 61 -16.74 2.97 4.69
C THR A 61 -15.61 3.91 5.10
N GLY A 62 -15.31 4.92 4.29
CA GLY A 62 -14.14 5.76 4.46
C GLY A 62 -14.07 6.47 5.81
N TYR A 63 -15.19 6.99 6.30
CA TYR A 63 -15.25 7.64 7.60
C TYR A 63 -15.00 6.67 8.76
N LYS A 64 -15.65 5.50 8.71
CA LYS A 64 -15.52 4.48 9.78
C LYS A 64 -14.13 3.83 9.80
N SER A 65 -13.52 3.63 8.64
CA SER A 65 -12.20 2.98 8.54
C SER A 65 -11.07 3.83 9.12
N GLN A 66 -11.27 5.14 9.25
CA GLN A 66 -10.31 6.07 9.82
C GLN A 66 -10.48 6.26 11.33
N GLN A 67 -11.37 5.53 11.98
CA GLN A 67 -11.63 5.64 13.40
C GLN A 67 -11.41 4.30 14.12
N ILE A 68 -10.90 4.37 15.34
CA ILE A 68 -10.85 3.23 16.26
C ILE A 68 -12.22 3.13 16.92
N GLN A 69 -12.97 2.10 16.58
CA GLN A 69 -14.30 1.91 17.15
C GLN A 69 -14.26 1.76 18.66
N ASN A 70 -15.17 2.41 19.35
CA ASN A 70 -15.31 2.38 20.82
C ASN A 70 -14.11 2.97 21.59
N GLU A 71 -13.34 3.83 20.99
CA GLU A 71 -12.26 4.59 21.66
C GLU A 71 -12.55 6.09 21.48
N PRO A 72 -13.37 6.71 22.38
CA PRO A 72 -13.72 8.11 22.28
C PRO A 72 -12.46 9.01 22.35
N ARG A 73 -12.45 10.04 21.53
CA ARG A 73 -11.36 11.02 21.56
C ARG A 73 -11.45 11.86 22.84
N ASP A 74 -10.34 11.95 23.55
CA ASP A 74 -10.21 12.91 24.66
C ASP A 74 -10.22 14.35 24.09
N PRO A 75 -11.21 15.19 24.46
CA PRO A 75 -11.24 16.59 24.02
C PRO A 75 -10.04 17.42 24.49
N LYS A 76 -9.37 16.97 25.53
CA LYS A 76 -8.17 17.61 26.12
C LYS A 76 -6.86 17.02 25.62
N ALA A 77 -6.89 16.04 24.71
CA ALA A 77 -5.68 15.47 24.15
C ALA A 77 -4.81 16.57 23.53
N PRO A 78 -3.50 16.58 23.81
CA PRO A 78 -2.59 17.55 23.23
C PRO A 78 -2.62 17.46 21.70
N ASN A 79 -2.56 18.62 21.04
CA ASN A 79 -2.52 18.72 19.60
C ASN A 79 -1.48 19.76 19.18
N ASN A 80 -0.94 19.61 17.98
CA ASN A 80 0.10 20.47 17.44
C ASN A 80 -0.44 21.59 16.52
N LEU A 81 -1.72 21.96 16.68
CA LEU A 81 -2.34 22.97 15.82
C LEU A 81 -1.80 24.38 16.10
N TYR A 82 -1.63 24.71 17.40
CA TYR A 82 -1.18 26.04 17.84
C TYR A 82 0.17 26.00 18.55
N GLU A 83 0.47 24.90 19.23
CA GLU A 83 1.71 24.70 19.97
C GLU A 83 2.28 23.31 19.67
N TYR A 84 3.61 23.17 19.73
CA TYR A 84 4.22 21.86 19.56
C TYR A 84 3.87 20.95 20.75
N VAL A 85 3.67 19.68 20.48
CA VAL A 85 3.51 18.67 21.52
C VAL A 85 4.89 18.23 21.97
N PRO A 86 5.28 18.49 23.25
CA PRO A 86 6.58 18.10 23.73
C PRO A 86 6.70 16.58 23.85
N GLY A 87 7.89 16.05 23.59
CA GLY A 87 8.20 14.63 23.73
C GLY A 87 9.05 14.09 22.59
N ILE A 88 9.38 12.81 22.69
CA ILE A 88 10.11 12.09 21.64
C ILE A 88 9.10 11.59 20.62
N HIS A 89 9.16 12.10 19.41
CA HIS A 89 8.37 11.62 18.28
C HIS A 89 9.19 10.61 17.48
N SER A 90 8.70 9.37 17.40
CA SER A 90 9.37 8.29 16.69
C SER A 90 8.49 7.75 15.54
N ALA A 91 9.08 6.96 14.67
CA ALA A 91 8.36 6.23 13.63
C ALA A 91 7.50 5.09 14.21
N ARG A 92 7.74 4.72 15.45
CA ARG A 92 7.03 3.65 16.19
C ARG A 92 6.00 4.25 17.13
N GLY A 93 4.86 3.55 17.28
CA GLY A 93 3.76 4.06 18.11
C GLY A 93 2.66 3.03 18.34
N LYS A 94 1.49 3.50 18.73
CA LYS A 94 0.35 2.68 19.16
C LYS A 94 -0.20 1.71 18.11
N PHE A 95 0.27 1.76 16.87
CA PHE A 95 -0.18 0.89 15.79
C PHE A 95 0.82 -0.20 15.42
N ASP A 96 1.98 -0.28 16.09
CA ASP A 96 3.05 -1.22 15.76
C ASP A 96 2.58 -2.68 15.81
N ASP A 97 1.78 -3.05 16.81
CA ASP A 97 1.24 -4.42 16.96
C ASP A 97 0.33 -4.86 15.80
N ARG A 98 -0.21 -3.88 15.06
CA ARG A 98 -1.13 -4.11 13.94
C ARG A 98 -0.51 -3.77 12.58
N SER A 99 0.71 -3.26 12.58
CA SER A 99 1.41 -2.89 11.36
C SER A 99 2.07 -4.08 10.68
N LYS A 100 2.09 -4.05 9.35
CA LYS A 100 2.76 -5.07 8.53
C LYS A 100 4.17 -4.60 8.18
N ARG A 101 5.13 -5.49 8.41
CA ARG A 101 6.56 -5.27 8.10
C ARG A 101 6.92 -5.54 6.65
N THR A 102 6.03 -6.17 5.90
CA THR A 102 6.28 -6.55 4.52
C THR A 102 5.08 -6.22 3.64
N SER A 103 5.36 -5.99 2.38
CA SER A 103 4.36 -5.68 1.35
C SER A 103 4.70 -6.46 0.09
N ALA A 104 3.87 -7.43 -0.23
CA ALA A 104 4.08 -8.30 -1.40
C ALA A 104 4.07 -7.50 -2.71
N GLU A 105 3.19 -6.52 -2.83
CA GLU A 105 3.11 -5.66 -4.01
C GLU A 105 4.35 -4.77 -4.17
N VAL A 106 4.94 -4.28 -3.06
CA VAL A 106 6.21 -3.54 -3.10
C VAL A 106 7.34 -4.47 -3.53
N TYR A 107 7.41 -5.68 -2.97
CA TYR A 107 8.40 -6.66 -3.36
C TYR A 107 8.35 -6.97 -4.86
N VAL A 108 7.15 -7.29 -5.38
CA VAL A 108 6.95 -7.54 -6.82
C VAL A 108 7.29 -6.29 -7.64
N SER A 109 6.91 -5.12 -7.17
CA SER A 109 7.17 -3.85 -7.85
C SER A 109 8.66 -3.53 -7.96
N LEU A 110 9.45 -3.79 -6.93
CA LEU A 110 10.89 -3.56 -6.92
C LEU A 110 11.65 -4.62 -7.74
N HIS A 111 11.14 -5.86 -7.79
CA HIS A 111 11.75 -6.99 -8.50
C HIS A 111 11.03 -7.32 -9.82
N ARG A 112 10.26 -6.39 -10.39
CA ARG A 112 9.40 -6.61 -11.56
C ARG A 112 10.12 -7.18 -12.77
N GLU A 113 11.40 -6.87 -12.96
CA GLU A 113 12.19 -7.37 -14.09
C GLU A 113 12.36 -8.89 -14.02
N TRP A 114 12.59 -9.42 -12.83
CA TRP A 114 12.65 -10.86 -12.60
C TRP A 114 11.30 -11.54 -12.83
N PHE A 115 10.22 -10.92 -12.37
CA PHE A 115 8.87 -11.43 -12.62
C PHE A 115 8.50 -11.39 -14.10
N ALA A 116 8.87 -10.32 -14.81
CA ALA A 116 8.65 -10.21 -16.25
C ALA A 116 9.43 -11.26 -17.03
N LEU A 117 10.73 -11.47 -16.70
CA LEU A 117 11.55 -12.51 -17.30
C LEU A 117 10.99 -13.91 -17.06
N SER A 118 10.55 -14.19 -15.83
CA SER A 118 9.94 -15.48 -15.48
C SER A 118 8.64 -15.71 -16.25
N ALA A 119 7.80 -14.69 -16.38
CA ALA A 119 6.56 -14.77 -17.14
C ALA A 119 6.83 -15.04 -18.65
N LEU A 120 7.80 -14.34 -19.24
CA LEU A 120 8.22 -14.57 -20.63
C LEU A 120 8.76 -15.98 -20.85
N ALA A 121 9.56 -16.49 -19.92
CA ALA A 121 10.08 -17.86 -19.99
C ALA A 121 8.95 -18.89 -19.95
N LEU A 122 7.96 -18.72 -19.06
CA LEU A 122 6.81 -19.61 -18.97
C LEU A 122 5.95 -19.59 -20.24
N VAL A 123 5.72 -18.41 -20.81
CA VAL A 123 5.00 -18.29 -22.11
C VAL A 123 5.77 -18.98 -23.23
N GLY A 124 7.10 -18.81 -23.29
CA GLY A 124 7.95 -19.48 -24.27
C GLY A 124 7.89 -21.00 -24.15
N ILE A 125 7.99 -21.56 -22.94
CA ILE A 125 7.86 -22.99 -22.68
C ILE A 125 6.47 -23.48 -23.08
N GLY A 126 5.42 -22.76 -22.68
CA GLY A 126 4.04 -23.12 -23.06
C GLY A 126 3.81 -23.15 -24.57
N ALA A 127 4.34 -22.16 -25.30
CA ALA A 127 4.25 -22.10 -26.75
C ALA A 127 4.98 -23.27 -27.44
N THR A 128 6.17 -23.62 -26.95
CA THR A 128 6.94 -24.76 -27.51
C THR A 128 6.23 -26.08 -27.25
N LEU A 129 5.71 -26.31 -26.05
CA LEU A 129 4.95 -27.52 -25.73
C LEU A 129 3.65 -27.64 -26.56
N PHE A 130 2.99 -26.49 -26.74
CA PHE A 130 1.79 -26.47 -27.59
C PHE A 130 2.10 -26.76 -29.07
N ALA A 131 3.18 -26.19 -29.59
CA ALA A 131 3.62 -26.43 -30.96
C ALA A 131 4.06 -27.90 -31.19
N SER A 132 4.71 -28.52 -30.22
CA SER A 132 5.13 -29.92 -30.28
C SER A 132 3.94 -30.87 -30.30
N ARG A 133 2.88 -30.58 -29.50
CA ARG A 133 1.64 -31.39 -29.50
C ARG A 133 0.84 -31.35 -30.82
N ARG A 134 0.99 -30.28 -31.62
CA ARG A 134 0.31 -30.15 -32.91
C ARG A 134 1.04 -30.86 -34.06
N ARG A 135 2.31 -31.24 -33.87
CA ARG A 135 3.14 -31.88 -34.89
C ARG A 135 3.22 -33.39 -34.74
N GLY A 136 2.75 -33.97 -33.64
CA GLY A 136 2.58 -35.41 -33.45
C GLY A 136 1.12 -35.84 -33.62
#